data_ac531f29f1b0d495356b9cac3b569ab5
#
_entry.id   ac531f29f1b0d495356b9cac3b569ab5
#
_cell.length_a   1.000
_cell.length_b   1.000
_cell.length_c   1.000
_cell.angle_alpha   90.00
_cell.angle_beta   90.00
_cell.angle_gamma   90.00
#
_symmetry.space_group_name_H-M   'P 1'
#
loop_
_entity.id
_entity.type
_entity.pdbx_description
1 polymer ?
#
loop_
_entity_poly.entity_id
_entity_poly.type
_entity_poly.pdbx_seq_one_letter_code
_entity_poly.pdbx_strand_id
1 'polypeptide(L)'
;SRGLGDVYKRQEVADEFTALTPDKPRFVAASIGPTNKTCSMSPDVNNPAFRALTYDELAAAYREQMEAMLEAGVDALLIETIFDTLNAKAAIYAAEQAMEAIGVRVPLMLSVTVSDIGGRTLSGQTLEAFLASVQHADIFSVGLNCSFGARQLKPFLEQLAARAPYYISAYPNAGLPNSLGTYCLLYTSPSPRDRTRSR
;
A
#
# COMPACT_ATOMS: atom_id res chain seq x y z
N SER A 1 -17.38 2.78 -10.28
CA SER A 1 -18.59 2.36 -9.53
C SER A 1 -18.50 0.95 -8.91
N ARG A 2 -17.68 0.00 -9.45
CA ARG A 2 -17.54 -1.33 -8.82
C ARG A 2 -16.75 -1.27 -7.49
N GLY A 3 -15.76 -0.40 -7.37
CA GLY A 3 -14.94 -0.29 -6.14
C GLY A 3 -15.68 0.30 -4.93
N LEU A 4 -16.62 1.22 -5.13
CA LEU A 4 -17.39 1.82 -4.04
C LEU A 4 -18.33 0.83 -3.35
N GLY A 5 -18.93 -0.10 -4.09
CA GLY A 5 -19.76 -1.17 -3.51
C GLY A 5 -18.99 -2.06 -2.54
N ASP A 6 -17.69 -2.27 -2.79
CA ASP A 6 -16.83 -3.04 -1.89
C ASP A 6 -16.47 -2.25 -0.61
N VAL A 7 -16.30 -0.94 -0.70
CA VAL A 7 -16.06 -0.09 0.48
C VAL A 7 -17.26 -0.12 1.41
N TYR A 8 -18.46 0.13 0.90
CA TYR A 8 -19.69 0.10 1.71
C TYR A 8 -19.92 -1.23 2.41
N LYS A 9 -19.73 -2.36 1.70
CA LYS A 9 -19.85 -3.70 2.30
C LYS A 9 -18.82 -3.94 3.40
N ARG A 10 -17.59 -3.46 3.23
CA ARG A 10 -16.55 -3.61 4.24
C ARG A 10 -16.85 -2.77 5.46
N GLN A 11 -17.35 -1.55 5.28
CA GLN A 11 -17.75 -0.67 6.38
C GLN A 11 -18.91 -1.29 7.18
N GLU A 12 -19.94 -1.79 6.50
CA GLU A 12 -21.06 -2.49 7.13
C GLU A 12 -20.60 -3.68 7.99
N VAL A 13 -19.68 -4.52 7.47
CA VAL A 13 -19.11 -5.64 8.21
C VAL A 13 -18.23 -5.16 9.37
N ALA A 14 -17.43 -4.11 9.19
CA ALA A 14 -16.60 -3.55 10.25
C ALA A 14 -17.46 -3.02 11.40
N ASP A 15 -18.54 -2.34 11.09
CA ASP A 15 -19.49 -1.79 12.07
C ASP A 15 -20.23 -2.91 12.81
N GLU A 16 -20.71 -3.93 12.09
CA GLU A 16 -21.35 -5.11 12.68
C GLU A 16 -20.43 -5.80 13.70
N PHE A 17 -19.19 -6.12 13.30
CA PHE A 17 -18.24 -6.77 14.19
C PHE A 17 -17.75 -5.86 15.33
N THR A 18 -17.70 -4.56 15.12
CA THR A 18 -17.41 -3.60 16.18
C THR A 18 -18.55 -3.56 17.20
N ALA A 19 -19.81 -3.59 16.75
CA ALA A 19 -20.96 -3.63 17.64
C ALA A 19 -20.98 -4.90 18.51
N LEU A 20 -20.53 -6.04 17.98
CA LEU A 20 -20.40 -7.30 18.75
C LEU A 20 -19.27 -7.27 19.79
N THR A 21 -18.20 -6.51 19.55
CA THR A 21 -17.04 -6.40 20.44
C THR A 21 -16.54 -4.95 20.48
N PRO A 22 -17.24 -4.03 21.17
CA PRO A 22 -16.93 -2.59 21.17
C PRO A 22 -15.53 -2.22 21.69
N ASP A 23 -14.94 -3.08 22.50
CA ASP A 23 -13.56 -2.96 23.01
C ASP A 23 -12.50 -3.28 21.93
N LYS A 24 -12.92 -3.77 20.77
CA LYS A 24 -12.07 -4.11 19.61
C LYS A 24 -12.64 -3.53 18.32
N PRO A 25 -12.57 -2.22 18.11
CA PRO A 25 -13.10 -1.59 16.91
C PRO A 25 -12.39 -2.08 15.65
N ARG A 26 -13.12 -2.19 14.53
CA ARG A 26 -12.60 -2.54 13.21
C ARG A 26 -12.64 -1.31 12.34
N PHE A 27 -11.63 -1.20 11.49
CA PHE A 27 -11.45 -0.07 10.60
C PHE A 27 -11.28 -0.56 9.17
N VAL A 28 -11.70 0.27 8.22
CA VAL A 28 -11.56 0.00 6.79
C VAL A 28 -10.50 0.93 6.21
N ALA A 29 -9.38 0.35 5.78
CA ALA A 29 -8.37 1.06 5.01
C ALA A 29 -8.63 0.88 3.52
N ALA A 30 -8.77 1.99 2.79
CA ALA A 30 -8.92 1.96 1.34
C ALA A 30 -7.57 1.71 0.67
N SER A 31 -7.49 0.65 -0.12
CA SER A 31 -6.29 0.30 -0.89
C SER A 31 -6.18 1.13 -2.15
N ILE A 32 -5.08 1.84 -2.30
CA ILE A 32 -4.69 2.60 -3.48
C ILE A 32 -3.44 1.94 -4.06
N GLY A 33 -3.64 1.09 -5.05
CA GLY A 33 -2.57 0.36 -5.72
C GLY A 33 -1.84 1.20 -6.78
N PRO A 34 -0.72 0.67 -7.31
CA PRO A 34 -0.01 1.33 -8.39
C PRO A 34 -0.78 1.27 -9.70
N THR A 35 -0.45 2.18 -10.59
CA THR A 35 -0.90 2.17 -11.98
C THR A 35 0.05 1.35 -12.86
N ASN A 36 -0.38 0.99 -14.06
CA ASN A 36 0.46 0.30 -15.04
C ASN A 36 1.46 1.23 -15.75
N LYS A 37 1.51 2.50 -15.37
CA LYS A 37 2.44 3.50 -15.89
C LYS A 37 3.21 4.16 -14.74
N THR A 38 4.44 4.58 -15.03
CA THR A 38 5.29 5.28 -14.06
C THR A 38 5.66 6.66 -14.55
N CYS A 39 5.80 7.59 -13.61
CA CYS A 39 6.25 8.95 -13.89
C CYS A 39 7.78 9.05 -13.97
N SER A 40 8.52 8.13 -13.35
CA SER A 40 9.98 8.20 -13.28
C SER A 40 10.70 7.40 -14.38
N MET A 41 10.06 6.36 -14.95
CA MET A 41 10.67 5.47 -15.92
C MET A 41 10.06 5.61 -17.31
N SER A 42 10.91 5.55 -18.34
CA SER A 42 10.45 5.46 -19.73
C SER A 42 10.01 4.02 -20.04
N PRO A 43 8.86 3.81 -20.67
CA PRO A 43 8.49 2.50 -21.23
C PRO A 43 9.22 2.21 -22.54
N ASP A 44 9.93 3.18 -23.13
CA ASP A 44 10.70 3.05 -24.38
C ASP A 44 12.19 3.11 -24.07
N VAL A 45 12.87 1.99 -24.24
CA VAL A 45 14.32 1.85 -24.00
C VAL A 45 15.14 2.78 -24.93
N ASN A 46 14.63 3.05 -26.13
CA ASN A 46 15.31 3.90 -27.10
C ASN A 46 15.05 5.39 -26.90
N ASN A 47 14.09 5.73 -26.06
CA ASN A 47 13.76 7.11 -25.71
C ASN A 47 13.66 7.27 -24.18
N PRO A 48 14.79 7.38 -23.46
CA PRO A 48 14.81 7.47 -21.99
C PRO A 48 14.10 8.69 -21.42
N ALA A 49 13.93 9.74 -22.21
CA ALA A 49 13.24 10.97 -21.79
C ALA A 49 11.71 10.86 -21.88
N PHE A 50 11.18 9.90 -22.63
CA PHE A 50 9.74 9.74 -22.79
C PHE A 50 9.07 9.30 -21.48
N ARG A 51 7.91 9.89 -21.20
CA ARG A 51 7.02 9.51 -20.10
C ARG A 51 5.62 9.25 -20.64
N ALA A 52 5.07 8.07 -20.32
CA ALA A 52 3.72 7.69 -20.75
C ALA A 52 2.63 8.32 -19.89
N LEU A 53 3.00 9.01 -18.80
CA LEU A 53 2.11 9.62 -17.85
C LEU A 53 2.86 10.78 -17.16
N THR A 54 2.21 11.92 -17.03
CA THR A 54 2.73 13.04 -16.25
C THR A 54 2.35 12.91 -14.78
N TYR A 55 3.05 13.66 -13.93
CA TYR A 55 2.74 13.73 -12.50
C TYR A 55 1.31 14.23 -12.24
N ASP A 56 0.91 15.28 -12.94
CA ASP A 56 -0.40 15.93 -12.75
C ASP A 56 -1.55 15.02 -13.21
N GLU A 57 -1.40 14.32 -14.33
CA GLU A 57 -2.39 13.33 -14.79
C GLU A 57 -2.55 12.17 -13.78
N LEU A 58 -1.44 11.71 -13.21
CA LEU A 58 -1.46 10.65 -12.21
C LEU A 58 -2.09 11.14 -10.90
N ALA A 59 -1.72 12.33 -10.44
CA ALA A 59 -2.30 12.93 -9.23
C ALA A 59 -3.81 13.14 -9.39
N ALA A 60 -4.27 13.61 -10.54
CA ALA A 60 -5.70 13.79 -10.82
C ALA A 60 -6.46 12.45 -10.78
N ALA A 61 -5.90 11.38 -11.36
CA ALA A 61 -6.51 10.07 -11.35
C ALA A 61 -6.60 9.46 -9.93
N TYR A 62 -5.55 9.61 -9.13
CA TYR A 62 -5.56 9.19 -7.73
C TYR A 62 -6.53 10.00 -6.88
N ARG A 63 -6.61 11.31 -7.12
CA ARG A 63 -7.52 12.19 -6.40
C ARG A 63 -8.98 11.79 -6.61
N GLU A 64 -9.41 11.55 -7.86
CA GLU A 64 -10.75 11.08 -8.18
C GLU A 64 -11.11 9.80 -7.42
N GLN A 65 -10.18 8.84 -7.40
CA GLN A 65 -10.35 7.59 -6.67
C GLN A 65 -10.48 7.82 -5.17
N MET A 66 -9.61 8.65 -4.58
CA MET A 66 -9.56 8.88 -3.13
C MET A 66 -10.75 9.69 -2.64
N GLU A 67 -11.20 10.71 -3.40
CA GLU A 67 -12.42 11.46 -3.09
C GLU A 67 -13.62 10.51 -2.96
N ALA A 68 -13.81 9.63 -3.93
CA ALA A 68 -14.89 8.64 -3.89
C ALA A 68 -14.78 7.68 -2.69
N MET A 69 -13.57 7.26 -2.31
CA MET A 69 -13.34 6.40 -1.13
C MET A 69 -13.62 7.15 0.18
N LEU A 70 -13.20 8.40 0.29
CA LEU A 70 -13.45 9.24 1.47
C LEU A 70 -14.94 9.55 1.62
N GLU A 71 -15.65 9.85 0.53
CA GLU A 71 -17.11 10.01 0.53
C GLU A 71 -17.83 8.73 0.99
N ALA A 72 -17.28 7.57 0.68
CA ALA A 72 -17.80 6.28 1.13
C ALA A 72 -17.50 5.97 2.61
N GLY A 73 -16.76 6.85 3.31
CA GLY A 73 -16.53 6.77 4.76
C GLY A 73 -15.43 5.80 5.17
N VAL A 74 -14.36 5.65 4.41
CA VAL A 74 -13.19 4.84 4.82
C VAL A 74 -12.48 5.48 6.01
N ASP A 75 -11.89 4.65 6.87
CA ASP A 75 -11.20 5.08 8.08
C ASP A 75 -9.71 5.42 7.85
N ALA A 76 -9.12 4.95 6.75
CA ALA A 76 -7.73 5.23 6.37
C ALA A 76 -7.53 5.11 4.86
N LEU A 77 -6.50 5.78 4.33
CA LEU A 77 -5.99 5.59 2.97
C LEU A 77 -4.67 4.81 3.03
N LEU A 78 -4.59 3.71 2.29
CA LEU A 78 -3.39 2.88 2.18
C LEU A 78 -2.84 2.90 0.76
N ILE A 79 -1.81 3.71 0.53
CA ILE A 79 -1.04 3.68 -0.72
C ILE A 79 -0.08 2.49 -0.66
N GLU A 80 -0.35 1.46 -1.43
CA GLU A 80 0.37 0.19 -1.32
C GLU A 80 1.02 -0.27 -2.62
N THR A 81 1.94 -1.22 -2.49
CA THR A 81 2.71 -1.78 -3.61
C THR A 81 3.51 -0.70 -4.35
N ILE A 82 4.07 0.21 -3.56
CA ILE A 82 4.86 1.32 -4.08
C ILE A 82 6.17 0.79 -4.63
N PHE A 83 6.37 0.87 -5.93
CA PHE A 83 7.62 0.52 -6.61
C PHE A 83 8.26 1.71 -7.35
N ASP A 84 7.56 2.84 -7.41
CA ASP A 84 8.03 4.11 -7.96
C ASP A 84 7.74 5.25 -6.98
N THR A 85 8.79 5.91 -6.50
CA THR A 85 8.67 6.96 -5.47
C THR A 85 7.98 8.21 -6.02
N LEU A 86 8.16 8.53 -7.30
CA LEU A 86 7.48 9.69 -7.90
C LEU A 86 5.97 9.44 -7.99
N ASN A 87 5.56 8.22 -8.34
CA ASN A 87 4.15 7.81 -8.29
C ASN A 87 3.59 7.90 -6.87
N ALA A 88 4.37 7.46 -5.85
CA ALA A 88 3.95 7.58 -4.45
C ALA A 88 3.75 9.04 -4.03
N LYS A 89 4.64 9.95 -4.45
CA LYS A 89 4.49 11.39 -4.18
C LYS A 89 3.25 11.98 -4.84
N ALA A 90 2.92 11.56 -6.06
CA ALA A 90 1.67 11.96 -6.72
C ALA A 90 0.44 11.45 -5.96
N ALA A 91 0.48 10.23 -5.44
CA ALA A 91 -0.60 9.67 -4.64
C ALA A 91 -0.74 10.37 -3.27
N ILE A 92 0.37 10.70 -2.60
CA ILE A 92 0.37 11.47 -1.34
C ILE A 92 -0.23 12.86 -1.57
N TYR A 93 0.20 13.55 -2.62
CA TYR A 93 -0.34 14.86 -2.98
C TYR A 93 -1.84 14.79 -3.28
N ALA A 94 -2.26 13.78 -4.03
CA ALA A 94 -3.67 13.53 -4.31
C ALA A 94 -4.50 13.24 -3.05
N ALA A 95 -3.94 12.49 -2.10
CA ALA A 95 -4.58 12.21 -0.81
C ALA A 95 -4.84 13.49 0.00
N GLU A 96 -3.84 14.38 0.09
CA GLU A 96 -3.99 15.66 0.78
C GLU A 96 -5.08 16.53 0.13
N GLN A 97 -5.07 16.61 -1.20
CA GLN A 97 -6.09 17.37 -1.93
C GLN A 97 -7.50 16.77 -1.80
N ALA A 98 -7.61 15.44 -1.82
CA ALA A 98 -8.89 14.75 -1.65
C ALA A 98 -9.44 14.95 -0.23
N MET A 99 -8.61 14.81 0.80
CA MET A 99 -8.99 15.06 2.18
C MET A 99 -9.44 16.51 2.41
N GLU A 100 -8.75 17.47 1.81
CA GLU A 100 -9.13 18.89 1.87
C GLU A 100 -10.47 19.13 1.17
N ALA A 101 -10.66 18.59 -0.03
CA ALA A 101 -11.88 18.79 -0.83
C ALA A 101 -13.13 18.19 -0.15
N ILE A 102 -13.00 17.01 0.46
CA ILE A 102 -14.10 16.33 1.16
C ILE A 102 -14.29 16.89 2.59
N GLY A 103 -13.29 17.60 3.14
CA GLY A 103 -13.35 18.16 4.48
C GLY A 103 -13.16 17.13 5.60
N VAL A 104 -12.45 16.03 5.33
CA VAL A 104 -12.15 14.96 6.29
C VAL A 104 -10.65 14.76 6.41
N ARG A 105 -10.20 14.23 7.54
CA ARG A 105 -8.81 13.81 7.74
C ARG A 105 -8.80 12.36 8.23
N VAL A 106 -8.12 11.51 7.49
CA VAL A 106 -7.92 10.09 7.85
C VAL A 106 -6.43 9.75 7.84
N PRO A 107 -5.98 8.75 8.62
CA PRO A 107 -4.61 8.28 8.58
C PRO A 107 -4.16 7.90 7.17
N LEU A 108 -2.96 8.35 6.78
CA LEU A 108 -2.31 7.98 5.53
C LEU A 108 -1.25 6.92 5.79
N MET A 109 -1.42 5.76 5.17
CA MET A 109 -0.53 4.62 5.30
C MET A 109 0.21 4.38 3.98
N LEU A 110 1.51 4.09 4.05
CA LEU A 110 2.33 3.77 2.87
C LEU A 110 2.87 2.35 2.98
N SER A 111 2.93 1.63 1.87
CA SER A 111 3.55 0.31 1.82
C SER A 111 4.37 0.12 0.54
N VAL A 112 5.66 -0.13 0.71
CA VAL A 112 6.65 -0.21 -0.37
C VAL A 112 6.85 -1.66 -0.79
N THR A 113 7.12 -1.84 -2.06
CA THR A 113 7.50 -3.14 -2.63
C THR A 113 8.97 -3.06 -3.09
N VAL A 114 9.83 -3.83 -2.42
CA VAL A 114 11.23 -3.98 -2.83
C VAL A 114 11.34 -4.99 -3.97
N SER A 115 12.15 -4.70 -4.96
CA SER A 115 12.22 -5.48 -6.21
C SER A 115 13.42 -6.43 -6.26
N ASP A 116 14.40 -6.23 -5.38
CA ASP A 116 15.63 -7.03 -5.36
C ASP A 116 16.11 -7.33 -3.93
N ILE A 117 17.09 -8.22 -3.84
CA ILE A 117 17.73 -8.61 -2.57
C ILE A 117 18.55 -7.48 -1.93
N GLY A 118 18.82 -6.39 -2.65
CA GLY A 118 19.47 -5.18 -2.13
C GLY A 118 18.48 -4.20 -1.49
N GLY A 119 17.17 -4.53 -1.46
CA GLY A 119 16.14 -3.69 -0.85
C GLY A 119 15.80 -2.44 -1.65
N ARG A 120 15.97 -2.48 -2.96
CA ARG A 120 15.63 -1.35 -3.84
C ARG A 120 14.24 -1.53 -4.44
N THR A 121 13.55 -0.42 -4.63
CA THR A 121 12.33 -0.37 -5.44
C THR A 121 12.65 -0.58 -6.92
N LEU A 122 11.64 -0.82 -7.74
CA LEU A 122 11.82 -0.96 -9.19
C LEU A 122 12.42 0.30 -9.84
N SER A 123 12.11 1.49 -9.31
CA SER A 123 12.74 2.75 -9.73
C SER A 123 14.16 2.95 -9.19
N GLY A 124 14.73 1.97 -8.49
CA GLY A 124 16.12 1.92 -8.05
C GLY A 124 16.41 2.58 -6.71
N GLN A 125 15.42 3.08 -5.98
CA GLN A 125 15.62 3.75 -4.71
C GLN A 125 15.74 2.77 -3.54
N THR A 126 16.62 3.11 -2.59
CA THR A 126 16.71 2.41 -1.30
C THR A 126 15.53 2.81 -0.39
N LEU A 127 15.28 2.04 0.66
CA LEU A 127 14.26 2.38 1.67
C LEU A 127 14.55 3.72 2.37
N GLU A 128 15.82 4.03 2.61
CA GLU A 128 16.21 5.33 3.19
C GLU A 128 15.92 6.49 2.24
N ALA A 129 16.23 6.34 0.95
CA ALA A 129 15.92 7.35 -0.05
C ALA A 129 14.41 7.54 -0.20
N PHE A 130 13.63 6.45 -0.11
CA PHE A 130 12.18 6.52 -0.09
C PHE A 130 11.67 7.29 1.13
N LEU A 131 12.11 6.94 2.35
CA LEU A 131 11.74 7.64 3.58
C LEU A 131 12.05 9.14 3.49
N ALA A 132 13.26 9.49 3.07
CA ALA A 132 13.65 10.90 2.90
C ALA A 132 12.77 11.64 1.88
N SER A 133 12.30 10.94 0.85
CA SER A 133 11.45 11.52 -0.19
C SER A 133 10.03 11.83 0.26
N VAL A 134 9.52 11.12 1.28
CA VAL A 134 8.12 11.23 1.75
C VAL A 134 7.97 11.87 3.13
N GLN A 135 9.07 12.21 3.81
CA GLN A 135 9.05 12.76 5.18
C GLN A 135 8.34 14.11 5.33
N HIS A 136 8.01 14.77 4.22
CA HIS A 136 7.27 16.04 4.21
C HIS A 136 5.77 15.85 4.45
N ALA A 137 5.26 14.62 4.33
CA ALA A 137 3.85 14.30 4.49
C ALA A 137 3.54 13.80 5.91
N ASP A 138 2.30 14.02 6.35
CA ASP A 138 1.79 13.48 7.62
C ASP A 138 1.40 12.01 7.44
N ILE A 139 2.37 11.13 7.69
CA ILE A 139 2.26 9.68 7.47
C ILE A 139 2.01 8.99 8.81
N PHE A 140 0.96 8.18 8.88
CA PHE A 140 0.64 7.35 10.04
C PHE A 140 1.54 6.11 10.12
N SER A 141 1.69 5.38 9.02
CA SER A 141 2.52 4.19 8.98
C SER A 141 3.25 4.02 7.66
N VAL A 142 4.40 3.36 7.72
CA VAL A 142 5.14 2.91 6.54
C VAL A 142 5.45 1.42 6.67
N GLY A 143 5.43 0.70 5.58
CA GLY A 143 5.66 -0.73 5.62
C GLY A 143 6.15 -1.33 4.32
N LEU A 144 6.18 -2.65 4.31
CA LEU A 144 6.57 -3.45 3.14
C LEU A 144 5.51 -4.49 2.83
N ASN A 145 5.23 -4.68 1.54
CA ASN A 145 4.33 -5.73 1.07
C ASN A 145 4.87 -6.43 -0.17
N CYS A 146 4.30 -7.60 -0.46
CA CYS A 146 4.62 -8.39 -1.66
C CYS A 146 6.09 -8.81 -1.77
N SER A 147 6.56 -9.07 -2.98
CA SER A 147 7.92 -9.44 -3.43
C SER A 147 8.47 -10.71 -2.81
N PHE A 148 8.61 -10.74 -1.50
CA PHE A 148 9.29 -11.78 -0.74
C PHE A 148 8.40 -12.37 0.34
N GLY A 149 8.79 -13.56 0.82
CA GLY A 149 8.24 -14.14 2.04
C GLY A 149 8.74 -13.41 3.29
N ALA A 150 8.08 -13.66 4.42
CA ALA A 150 8.34 -12.96 5.69
C ALA A 150 9.81 -13.01 6.13
N ARG A 151 10.46 -14.17 5.94
CA ARG A 151 11.86 -14.37 6.33
C ARG A 151 12.83 -13.47 5.55
N GLN A 152 12.54 -13.26 4.26
CA GLN A 152 13.37 -12.43 3.38
C GLN A 152 13.07 -10.92 3.57
N LEU A 153 11.84 -10.55 3.92
CA LEU A 153 11.47 -9.17 4.22
C LEU A 153 11.98 -8.69 5.58
N LYS A 154 12.22 -9.60 6.54
CA LYS A 154 12.59 -9.24 7.91
C LYS A 154 13.76 -8.24 7.99
N PRO A 155 14.91 -8.43 7.30
CA PRO A 155 16.03 -7.47 7.38
C PRO A 155 15.65 -6.06 6.90
N PHE A 156 14.82 -5.97 5.87
CA PHE A 156 14.36 -4.68 5.35
C PHE A 156 13.37 -4.00 6.29
N LEU A 157 12.52 -4.77 6.97
CA LEU A 157 11.62 -4.26 8.00
C LEU A 157 12.39 -3.74 9.22
N GLU A 158 13.44 -4.44 9.64
CA GLU A 158 14.33 -4.00 10.72
C GLU A 158 15.05 -2.69 10.35
N GLN A 159 15.53 -2.58 9.10
CA GLN A 159 16.14 -1.36 8.57
C GLN A 159 15.12 -0.19 8.54
N LEU A 160 13.91 -0.46 8.10
CA LEU A 160 12.83 0.53 8.04
C LEU A 160 12.46 1.00 9.45
N ALA A 161 12.24 0.06 10.37
CA ALA A 161 11.86 0.34 11.75
C ALA A 161 12.93 1.14 12.54
N ALA A 162 14.21 0.95 12.21
CA ALA A 162 15.29 1.70 12.85
C ALA A 162 15.36 3.18 12.43
N ARG A 163 14.69 3.56 11.33
CA ARG A 163 14.82 4.90 10.73
C ARG A 163 13.50 5.66 10.61
N ALA A 164 12.39 4.95 10.46
CA ALA A 164 11.08 5.57 10.26
C ALA A 164 10.51 6.11 11.58
N PRO A 165 10.09 7.37 11.65
CA PRO A 165 9.40 7.93 12.80
C PRO A 165 7.90 7.59 12.79
N TYR A 166 7.50 6.53 12.11
CA TYR A 166 6.12 6.10 11.86
C TYR A 166 5.87 4.69 12.40
N TYR A 167 4.62 4.30 12.54
CA TYR A 167 4.28 2.89 12.76
C TYR A 167 4.73 2.03 11.59
N ILE A 168 5.11 0.79 11.89
CA ILE A 168 5.61 -0.16 10.87
C ILE A 168 4.56 -1.20 10.57
N SER A 169 4.28 -1.41 9.28
CA SER A 169 3.38 -2.45 8.80
C SER A 169 4.09 -3.44 7.87
N ALA A 170 3.62 -4.68 7.85
CA ALA A 170 4.17 -5.71 6.98
C ALA A 170 3.11 -6.73 6.58
N TYR A 171 2.99 -6.99 5.28
CA TYR A 171 2.17 -8.09 4.75
C TYR A 171 2.90 -8.76 3.58
N PRO A 172 3.85 -9.64 3.91
CA PRO A 172 4.66 -10.38 2.95
C PRO A 172 3.82 -11.40 2.18
N ASN A 173 4.37 -11.88 1.05
CA ASN A 173 3.81 -13.04 0.39
C ASN A 173 3.91 -14.28 1.30
N ALA A 174 2.98 -15.21 1.13
CA ALA A 174 3.03 -16.54 1.75
C ALA A 174 4.06 -17.46 1.06
N GLY A 175 5.25 -16.95 0.76
CA GLY A 175 6.28 -17.52 -0.07
C GLY A 175 6.10 -17.14 -1.55
N LEU A 176 6.89 -17.77 -2.41
CA LEU A 176 6.71 -17.67 -3.86
C LEU A 176 5.78 -18.80 -4.32
N PRO A 177 4.93 -18.57 -5.31
CA PRO A 177 4.10 -19.62 -5.88
C PRO A 177 4.98 -20.69 -6.55
N ASN A 178 4.60 -21.95 -6.38
CA ASN A 178 5.19 -23.05 -7.15
C ASN A 178 4.67 -23.03 -8.60
N SER A 179 5.12 -24.01 -9.42
CA SER A 179 4.69 -24.15 -10.81
C SER A 179 3.17 -24.36 -11.01
N LEU A 180 2.44 -24.70 -9.94
CA LEU A 180 0.98 -24.86 -9.92
C LEU A 180 0.26 -23.63 -9.35
N GLY A 181 0.97 -22.53 -9.07
CA GLY A 181 0.41 -21.31 -8.50
C GLY A 181 0.10 -21.38 -7.00
N THR A 182 0.51 -22.46 -6.32
CA THR A 182 0.25 -22.65 -4.87
C THR A 182 1.38 -22.04 -4.05
N TYR A 183 1.03 -21.23 -3.05
CA TYR A 183 2.00 -20.62 -2.13
C TYR A 183 2.45 -21.61 -1.05
N CYS A 184 3.74 -21.94 -1.04
CA CYS A 184 4.32 -23.01 -0.23
C CYS A 184 4.31 -22.75 1.29
N LEU A 185 4.28 -21.49 1.73
CA LEU A 185 4.33 -21.15 3.16
C LEU A 185 3.04 -21.43 3.93
N LEU A 186 1.94 -21.71 3.26
CA LEU A 186 0.72 -22.18 3.92
C LEU A 186 0.95 -23.51 4.68
N TYR A 187 1.92 -24.32 4.25
CA TYR A 187 2.29 -25.58 4.91
C TYR A 187 3.37 -25.42 5.98
N THR A 188 4.27 -24.44 5.84
CA THR A 188 5.44 -24.26 6.72
C THR A 188 5.26 -23.19 7.79
N SER A 189 4.27 -22.31 7.63
CA SER A 189 3.93 -21.26 8.61
C SER A 189 2.41 -21.10 8.67
N PRO A 190 1.68 -22.12 9.14
CA PRO A 190 0.22 -22.08 9.22
C PRO A 190 -0.20 -20.95 10.17
N SER A 191 -1.11 -20.09 9.69
CA SER A 191 -1.73 -19.12 10.57
C SER A 191 -2.75 -19.80 11.50
N PRO A 192 -3.10 -19.20 12.63
CA PRO A 192 -4.18 -19.71 13.48
C PRO A 192 -5.51 -19.91 12.73
N ARG A 193 -5.75 -19.17 11.64
CA ARG A 193 -6.93 -19.32 10.79
C ARG A 193 -6.92 -20.61 9.95
N ASP A 194 -5.73 -21.13 9.63
CA ASP A 194 -5.62 -22.33 8.80
C ASP A 194 -6.00 -23.60 9.59
N ARG A 195 -5.86 -23.57 10.93
CA ARG A 195 -6.25 -24.66 11.82
C ARG A 195 -7.78 -24.85 11.93
N THR A 196 -8.57 -23.85 11.60
CA THR A 196 -10.03 -23.92 11.68
C THR A 196 -10.69 -24.43 10.40
N ARG A 197 -9.95 -24.57 9.28
CA ARG A 197 -10.45 -25.14 8.02
C ARG A 197 -10.27 -26.64 7.84
N SER A 198 -9.63 -27.32 8.79
CA SER A 198 -9.36 -28.78 8.74
C SER A 198 -10.24 -29.59 9.69
N ARG A 199 -11.50 -29.16 9.92
CA ARG A 199 -12.54 -29.95 10.60
C ARG A 199 -13.83 -29.95 9.80
#